data_3c420f692badc0bb967573c682e3fc51
#
_entry.id   3c420f692badc0bb967573c682e3fc51
#
_cell.length_a   1.000
_cell.length_b   1.000
_cell.length_c   1.000
_cell.angle_alpha   90.00
_cell.angle_beta   90.00
_cell.angle_gamma   90.00
#
_symmetry.space_group_name_H-M   'P 1'
#
loop_
_entity.id
_entity.type
_entity.pdbx_description
1 polymer ?
#
loop_
_entity_poly.entity_id
_entity_poly.type
_entity_poly.pdbx_seq_one_letter_code
_entity_poly.pdbx_strand_id
1 'polypeptide(L)'
;MNEFAPVRVVNPPIGVAASALVLDSPHSGQRYPADFAYACDFARLRRAEDTDVDDLYDFAPALGATLVCAEFPRSYLDANRRVEDIDTTLMDGRWPHPVDHSPKTTAGIGLVWRVLDDKSPIYARKLSVAEVEQRIATCHVPYWAAVTAAIEAAHSRKGIVAHINCHSMPAVAGALSWVKVGTPFPDIVLGDRDGSTCAPDMTQLLNDAFRAEGLSVAINDPYKGVELVKRFGKPRENRHSIQVEINRKLYMNEATRERNANYRALKATLEQVIKKLTVFTESFEGTG
;
A
#
# COMPACT_ATOMS: atom_id res chain seq x y z
N MET A 1 -8.71 14.96 -24.41
CA MET A 1 -8.59 14.96 -22.94
C MET A 1 -7.97 13.61 -22.59
N ASN A 2 -6.74 13.59 -22.01
CA ASN A 2 -6.19 12.33 -21.50
C ASN A 2 -7.10 11.89 -20.35
N GLU A 3 -7.83 10.81 -20.56
CA GLU A 3 -8.72 10.24 -19.56
C GLU A 3 -7.87 9.84 -18.35
N PHE A 4 -8.20 10.35 -17.16
CA PHE A 4 -7.51 10.00 -15.93
C PHE A 4 -7.79 8.52 -15.61
N ALA A 5 -6.80 7.65 -15.86
CA ALA A 5 -6.86 6.26 -15.44
C ALA A 5 -6.40 6.17 -13.96
N PRO A 6 -7.31 5.91 -13.01
CA PRO A 6 -6.98 5.92 -11.58
C PRO A 6 -6.15 4.71 -11.14
N VAL A 7 -6.15 3.66 -11.95
CA VAL A 7 -5.50 2.38 -11.63
C VAL A 7 -4.70 1.89 -12.82
N ARG A 8 -3.48 1.46 -12.55
CA ARG A 8 -2.63 0.75 -13.51
C ARG A 8 -2.50 -0.71 -13.07
N VAL A 9 -2.87 -1.63 -13.96
CA VAL A 9 -2.71 -3.07 -13.76
C VAL A 9 -1.67 -3.56 -14.75
N VAL A 10 -0.61 -4.19 -14.24
CA VAL A 10 0.46 -4.78 -15.05
C VAL A 10 0.43 -6.29 -14.86
N ASN A 11 0.00 -6.98 -15.89
CA ASN A 11 -0.04 -8.44 -15.91
C ASN A 11 1.30 -9.01 -16.38
N PRO A 12 1.57 -10.31 -16.13
CA PRO A 12 2.72 -10.99 -16.69
C PRO A 12 2.80 -10.81 -18.21
N PRO A 13 4.00 -10.57 -18.76
CA PRO A 13 4.20 -10.48 -20.22
C PRO A 13 3.81 -11.78 -20.93
N ILE A 14 3.47 -11.67 -22.22
CA ILE A 14 3.19 -12.85 -23.07
C ILE A 14 4.38 -13.80 -23.02
N GLY A 15 4.12 -15.07 -22.74
CA GLY A 15 5.16 -16.12 -22.61
C GLY A 15 5.67 -16.32 -21.18
N VAL A 16 5.33 -15.45 -20.24
CA VAL A 16 5.61 -15.66 -18.81
C VAL A 16 4.42 -16.32 -18.15
N ALA A 17 4.65 -17.46 -17.51
CA ALA A 17 3.60 -18.17 -16.77
C ALA A 17 3.14 -17.35 -15.57
N ALA A 18 1.82 -17.18 -15.42
CA ALA A 18 1.28 -16.45 -14.28
C ALA A 18 1.48 -17.25 -12.98
N SER A 19 2.06 -16.59 -11.97
CA SER A 19 2.29 -17.12 -10.62
C SER A 19 1.06 -16.94 -9.71
N ALA A 20 1.19 -17.36 -8.44
CA ALA A 20 0.22 -17.11 -7.40
C ALA A 20 0.37 -15.71 -6.75
N LEU A 21 1.30 -14.88 -7.24
CA LEU A 21 1.60 -13.61 -6.61
C LEU A 21 0.76 -12.47 -7.17
N VAL A 22 0.24 -11.65 -6.25
CA VAL A 22 -0.35 -10.34 -6.54
C VAL A 22 0.34 -9.32 -5.66
N LEU A 23 0.86 -8.26 -6.27
CA LEU A 23 1.41 -7.13 -5.58
C LEU A 23 0.50 -5.93 -5.80
N ASP A 24 0.30 -5.10 -4.78
CA ASP A 24 -0.37 -3.83 -4.95
C ASP A 24 0.39 -2.68 -4.30
N SER A 25 0.36 -1.51 -4.93
CA SER A 25 0.94 -0.26 -4.43
C SER A 25 -0.16 0.81 -4.37
N PRO A 26 -0.82 0.96 -3.20
CA PRO A 26 -1.97 1.86 -3.06
C PRO A 26 -1.58 3.33 -2.89
N HIS A 27 -0.31 3.64 -2.65
CA HIS A 27 0.12 4.96 -2.20
C HIS A 27 1.24 5.61 -3.01
N SER A 28 1.64 5.01 -4.14
CA SER A 28 2.71 5.54 -4.99
C SER A 28 2.21 6.55 -6.03
N GLY A 29 0.89 6.72 -6.16
CA GLY A 29 0.30 7.57 -7.19
C GLY A 29 0.70 9.03 -7.08
N GLN A 30 1.10 9.60 -8.22
CA GLN A 30 1.60 10.98 -8.35
C GLN A 30 0.77 11.81 -9.34
N ARG A 31 -0.36 11.28 -9.84
CA ARG A 31 -1.27 12.01 -10.69
C ARG A 31 -2.28 12.76 -9.84
N TYR A 32 -1.96 14.03 -9.52
CA TYR A 32 -2.80 14.90 -8.72
C TYR A 32 -4.00 15.39 -9.55
N PRO A 33 -5.25 15.01 -9.24
CA PRO A 33 -6.42 15.45 -9.97
C PRO A 33 -6.60 16.97 -9.88
N ALA A 34 -7.08 17.60 -10.97
CA ALA A 34 -7.28 19.04 -11.01
C ALA A 34 -8.31 19.54 -9.98
N ASP A 35 -9.25 18.69 -9.59
CA ASP A 35 -10.28 18.95 -8.59
C ASP A 35 -9.82 18.71 -7.15
N PHE A 36 -8.56 18.36 -6.93
CA PHE A 36 -8.04 18.13 -5.56
C PHE A 36 -8.20 19.38 -4.69
N ALA A 37 -7.97 20.56 -5.26
CA ALA A 37 -8.16 21.84 -4.60
C ALA A 37 -7.50 21.94 -3.21
N TYR A 38 -6.29 21.35 -3.05
CA TYR A 38 -5.48 21.51 -1.85
C TYR A 38 -4.99 22.96 -1.71
N ALA A 39 -4.79 23.41 -0.46
CA ALA A 39 -4.32 24.77 -0.14
C ALA A 39 -2.93 24.80 0.51
N CYS A 40 -2.36 23.65 0.79
CA CYS A 40 -1.02 23.52 1.37
C CYS A 40 0.08 23.58 0.31
N ASP A 41 1.33 23.69 0.76
CA ASP A 41 2.50 23.60 -0.11
C ASP A 41 2.58 22.22 -0.79
N PHE A 42 2.82 22.19 -2.11
CA PHE A 42 2.82 20.96 -2.91
C PHE A 42 3.96 20.01 -2.53
N ALA A 43 5.15 20.53 -2.25
CA ALA A 43 6.27 19.66 -1.84
C ALA A 43 6.00 18.98 -0.50
N ARG A 44 5.29 19.67 0.42
CA ARG A 44 4.83 19.10 1.68
C ARG A 44 3.72 18.07 1.48
N LEU A 45 2.76 18.34 0.58
CA LEU A 45 1.68 17.41 0.25
C LEU A 45 2.24 16.08 -0.26
N ARG A 46 3.26 16.13 -1.10
CA ARG A 46 3.95 14.96 -1.63
C ARG A 46 4.63 14.09 -0.58
N ARG A 47 4.89 14.58 0.62
CA ARG A 47 5.46 13.76 1.73
C ARG A 47 4.52 12.64 2.19
N ALA A 48 3.23 12.73 1.86
CA ALA A 48 2.26 11.67 2.08
C ALA A 48 2.46 10.44 1.17
N GLU A 49 3.12 10.61 0.02
CA GLU A 49 3.33 9.54 -0.95
C GLU A 49 4.31 8.47 -0.44
N ASP A 50 4.05 7.23 -0.79
CA ASP A 50 5.04 6.16 -0.78
C ASP A 50 5.77 6.18 -2.13
N THR A 51 6.49 7.28 -2.39
CA THR A 51 7.12 7.60 -3.68
C THR A 51 7.98 6.45 -4.18
N ASP A 52 7.85 6.12 -5.47
CA ASP A 52 8.63 5.10 -6.18
C ASP A 52 8.42 3.64 -5.70
N VAL A 53 7.49 3.35 -4.78
CA VAL A 53 7.27 1.96 -4.35
C VAL A 53 6.74 1.11 -5.51
N ASP A 54 5.91 1.66 -6.39
CA ASP A 54 5.44 0.97 -7.59
C ASP A 54 6.58 0.67 -8.59
N ASP A 55 7.57 1.57 -8.72
CA ASP A 55 8.77 1.35 -9.52
C ASP A 55 9.73 0.35 -8.85
N LEU A 56 9.84 0.36 -7.52
CA LEU A 56 10.65 -0.64 -6.79
C LEU A 56 10.17 -2.07 -7.05
N TYR A 57 8.89 -2.27 -7.35
CA TYR A 57 8.29 -3.58 -7.62
C TYR A 57 7.92 -3.81 -9.10
N ASP A 58 8.33 -2.95 -10.04
CA ASP A 58 7.96 -3.06 -11.46
C ASP A 58 8.50 -4.32 -12.16
N PHE A 59 9.47 -5.01 -11.56
CA PHE A 59 9.98 -6.31 -12.00
C PHE A 59 8.99 -7.46 -11.77
N ALA A 60 8.02 -7.30 -10.86
CA ALA A 60 7.15 -8.40 -10.43
C ALA A 60 6.37 -9.09 -11.57
N PRO A 61 5.87 -8.38 -12.59
CA PRO A 61 5.23 -9.02 -13.74
C PRO A 61 6.15 -9.97 -14.52
N ALA A 62 7.46 -9.67 -14.59
CA ALA A 62 8.42 -10.58 -15.23
C ALA A 62 8.63 -11.88 -14.44
N LEU A 63 8.24 -11.92 -13.17
CA LEU A 63 8.20 -13.11 -12.30
C LEU A 63 6.82 -13.79 -12.27
N GLY A 64 5.93 -13.42 -13.19
CA GLY A 64 4.58 -13.98 -13.27
C GLY A 64 3.55 -13.38 -12.34
N ALA A 65 3.89 -12.36 -11.54
CA ALA A 65 2.95 -11.68 -10.65
C ALA A 65 2.07 -10.67 -11.38
N THR A 66 0.89 -10.38 -10.84
CA THR A 66 0.11 -9.20 -11.25
C THR A 66 0.45 -8.05 -10.30
N LEU A 67 0.81 -6.87 -10.85
CA LEU A 67 1.06 -5.64 -10.09
C LEU A 67 -0.07 -4.64 -10.33
N VAL A 68 -0.71 -4.18 -9.24
CA VAL A 68 -1.79 -3.19 -9.25
C VAL A 68 -1.32 -1.91 -8.55
N CYS A 69 -1.37 -0.76 -9.25
CA CYS A 69 -0.92 0.51 -8.69
C CYS A 69 -2.03 1.55 -8.73
N ALA A 70 -2.23 2.27 -7.62
CA ALA A 70 -3.01 3.49 -7.63
C ALA A 70 -2.19 4.59 -8.32
N GLU A 71 -2.83 5.32 -9.23
CA GLU A 71 -2.20 6.45 -9.93
C GLU A 71 -2.49 7.80 -9.25
N PHE A 72 -3.50 7.85 -8.38
CA PHE A 72 -3.87 9.01 -7.57
C PHE A 72 -3.13 9.04 -6.23
N PRO A 73 -2.88 10.25 -5.66
CA PRO A 73 -2.19 10.35 -4.37
C PRO A 73 -3.10 9.95 -3.21
N ARG A 74 -2.54 9.28 -2.21
CA ARG A 74 -3.28 8.85 -1.01
C ARG A 74 -3.88 10.00 -0.21
N SER A 75 -3.33 11.20 -0.32
CA SER A 75 -3.86 12.39 0.34
C SER A 75 -5.16 12.90 -0.29
N TYR A 76 -5.40 12.59 -1.58
CA TYR A 76 -6.66 12.83 -2.27
C TYR A 76 -7.74 11.83 -1.85
N LEU A 77 -7.36 10.54 -1.85
CA LEU A 77 -8.16 9.43 -1.35
C LEU A 77 -7.23 8.26 -0.99
N ASP A 78 -7.31 7.75 0.24
CA ASP A 78 -6.47 6.63 0.68
C ASP A 78 -7.11 5.29 0.31
N ALA A 79 -6.57 4.65 -0.73
CA ALA A 79 -7.06 3.36 -1.23
C ALA A 79 -6.93 2.21 -0.22
N ASN A 80 -6.10 2.35 0.81
CA ASN A 80 -5.93 1.36 1.88
C ASN A 80 -6.76 1.73 3.13
N ARG A 81 -7.96 2.31 2.92
CA ARG A 81 -8.97 2.61 3.95
C ARG A 81 -10.34 2.10 3.51
N ARG A 82 -11.22 1.87 4.50
CA ARG A 82 -12.63 1.60 4.22
C ARG A 82 -13.36 2.88 3.84
N VAL A 83 -14.44 2.74 3.07
CA VAL A 83 -15.28 3.89 2.70
C VAL A 83 -15.92 4.52 3.94
N GLU A 84 -16.23 3.73 4.97
CA GLU A 84 -16.80 4.19 6.24
C GLU A 84 -15.81 4.97 7.11
N ASP A 85 -14.51 4.92 6.79
CA ASP A 85 -13.45 5.60 7.54
C ASP A 85 -13.28 7.08 7.12
N ILE A 86 -14.43 7.77 7.00
CA ILE A 86 -14.53 9.16 6.55
C ILE A 86 -14.56 10.14 7.72
N ASP A 87 -13.76 11.22 7.64
CA ASP A 87 -13.78 12.33 8.59
C ASP A 87 -14.93 13.29 8.26
N THR A 88 -16.06 13.13 8.93
CA THR A 88 -17.24 13.99 8.71
C THR A 88 -17.01 15.46 9.08
N THR A 89 -15.98 15.79 9.84
CA THR A 89 -15.63 17.18 10.17
C THR A 89 -15.08 17.94 8.97
N LEU A 90 -14.55 17.23 7.97
CA LEU A 90 -14.08 17.79 6.71
C LEU A 90 -15.25 18.11 5.74
N MET A 91 -16.46 17.61 6.01
CA MET A 91 -17.59 17.71 5.09
C MET A 91 -18.35 19.03 5.23
N ASP A 92 -18.76 19.58 4.07
CA ASP A 92 -19.79 20.59 3.96
C ASP A 92 -21.14 19.90 3.71
N GLY A 93 -21.92 19.73 4.77
CA GLY A 93 -23.17 18.97 4.78
C GLY A 93 -23.08 17.65 5.54
N ARG A 94 -24.24 17.00 5.68
CA ARG A 94 -24.39 15.72 6.39
C ARG A 94 -24.00 14.57 5.45
N TRP A 95 -23.03 13.76 5.87
CA TRP A 95 -22.68 12.53 5.17
C TRP A 95 -23.84 11.52 5.21
N PRO A 96 -24.31 11.00 4.07
CA PRO A 96 -25.52 10.19 4.03
C PRO A 96 -25.29 8.69 4.23
N HIS A 97 -24.03 8.24 4.28
CA HIS A 97 -23.66 6.83 4.37
C HIS A 97 -23.16 6.46 5.77
N PRO A 98 -23.01 5.15 6.09
CA PRO A 98 -22.42 4.69 7.34
C PRO A 98 -21.03 5.28 7.60
N VAL A 99 -20.71 5.49 8.86
CA VAL A 99 -19.43 5.99 9.35
C VAL A 99 -18.92 5.05 10.44
N ASP A 100 -17.64 4.66 10.32
CA ASP A 100 -16.95 3.87 11.34
C ASP A 100 -15.49 4.35 11.44
N HIS A 101 -15.28 5.30 12.37
CA HIS A 101 -14.01 5.99 12.53
C HIS A 101 -12.93 5.07 13.06
N SER A 102 -11.82 4.97 12.33
CA SER A 102 -10.58 4.42 12.84
C SER A 102 -9.77 5.47 13.61
N PRO A 103 -8.75 5.05 14.39
CA PRO A 103 -7.78 5.98 14.94
C PRO A 103 -7.08 6.86 13.87
N LYS A 104 -7.01 6.40 12.62
CA LYS A 104 -6.46 7.17 11.50
C LYS A 104 -7.37 8.35 11.13
N THR A 105 -8.69 8.14 11.08
CA THR A 105 -9.66 9.22 10.89
C THR A 105 -9.56 10.25 11.99
N THR A 106 -9.48 9.82 13.25
CA THR A 106 -9.27 10.71 14.41
C THR A 106 -7.99 11.55 14.27
N ALA A 107 -6.92 10.95 13.73
CA ALA A 107 -5.67 11.64 13.44
C ALA A 107 -5.73 12.56 12.20
N GLY A 108 -6.84 12.56 11.44
CA GLY A 108 -7.03 13.37 10.24
C GLY A 108 -6.48 12.76 8.96
N ILE A 109 -6.18 11.44 8.95
CA ILE A 109 -5.64 10.66 7.83
C ILE A 109 -6.49 9.40 7.56
N GLY A 110 -7.82 9.57 7.58
CA GLY A 110 -8.81 8.56 7.19
C GLY A 110 -8.87 8.35 5.68
N LEU A 111 -10.07 8.05 5.14
CA LEU A 111 -10.28 7.84 3.71
C LEU A 111 -9.86 9.05 2.87
N VAL A 112 -10.23 10.25 3.28
CA VAL A 112 -9.75 11.52 2.72
C VAL A 112 -8.91 12.22 3.79
N TRP A 113 -7.67 12.54 3.46
CA TRP A 113 -6.78 13.17 4.42
C TRP A 113 -7.13 14.63 4.64
N ARG A 114 -7.29 15.04 5.90
CA ARG A 114 -7.54 16.42 6.30
C ARG A 114 -6.26 17.17 6.62
N VAL A 115 -5.25 16.48 7.10
CA VAL A 115 -3.98 17.06 7.56
C VAL A 115 -2.76 16.38 6.95
N LEU A 116 -1.65 17.10 6.91
CA LEU A 116 -0.31 16.60 6.59
C LEU A 116 0.35 15.94 7.82
N ASP A 117 1.58 15.44 7.63
CA ASP A 117 2.39 14.78 8.65
C ASP A 117 2.71 15.64 9.88
N ASP A 118 2.70 16.96 9.74
CA ASP A 118 2.87 17.94 10.82
C ASP A 118 1.54 18.48 11.38
N LYS A 119 0.42 17.86 11.00
CA LYS A 119 -0.96 18.25 11.37
C LYS A 119 -1.45 19.57 10.77
N SER A 120 -0.71 20.18 9.84
CA SER A 120 -1.24 21.34 9.10
C SER A 120 -2.35 20.91 8.13
N PRO A 121 -3.35 21.78 7.88
CA PRO A 121 -4.49 21.41 7.05
C PRO A 121 -4.10 21.30 5.57
N ILE A 122 -4.70 20.33 4.87
CA ILE A 122 -4.57 20.18 3.42
C ILE A 122 -5.47 21.15 2.68
N TYR A 123 -6.68 21.40 3.19
CA TYR A 123 -7.69 22.22 2.54
C TYR A 123 -7.92 23.53 3.30
N ALA A 124 -8.22 24.60 2.56
CA ALA A 124 -8.72 25.89 3.12
C ALA A 124 -10.24 25.94 3.25
N ARG A 125 -10.94 24.86 2.83
CA ARG A 125 -12.40 24.73 2.83
C ARG A 125 -12.84 23.34 3.24
N LYS A 126 -14.11 23.20 3.54
CA LYS A 126 -14.75 21.89 3.59
C LYS A 126 -15.00 21.34 2.19
N LEU A 127 -15.11 20.01 2.09
CA LEU A 127 -15.45 19.29 0.87
C LEU A 127 -16.96 19.03 0.84
N SER A 128 -17.59 19.16 -0.32
CA SER A 128 -18.97 18.73 -0.47
C SER A 128 -19.09 17.20 -0.42
N VAL A 129 -20.27 16.71 -0.08
CA VAL A 129 -20.60 15.27 -0.12
C VAL A 129 -20.34 14.72 -1.52
N ALA A 130 -20.83 15.42 -2.55
CA ALA A 130 -20.68 15.01 -3.94
C ALA A 130 -19.21 14.88 -4.40
N GLU A 131 -18.31 15.78 -3.94
CA GLU A 131 -16.87 15.66 -4.23
C GLU A 131 -16.29 14.38 -3.67
N VAL A 132 -16.65 14.01 -2.44
CA VAL A 132 -16.11 12.80 -1.80
C VAL A 132 -16.73 11.54 -2.41
N GLU A 133 -18.01 11.53 -2.69
CA GLU A 133 -18.67 10.43 -3.43
C GLU A 133 -18.04 10.22 -4.80
N GLN A 134 -17.73 11.31 -5.52
CA GLN A 134 -17.03 11.25 -6.81
C GLN A 134 -15.64 10.64 -6.68
N ARG A 135 -14.84 11.01 -5.66
CA ARG A 135 -13.53 10.42 -5.39
C ARG A 135 -13.64 8.93 -5.11
N ILE A 136 -14.61 8.51 -4.31
CA ILE A 136 -14.88 7.10 -4.02
C ILE A 136 -15.20 6.35 -5.32
N ALA A 137 -16.13 6.87 -6.12
CA ALA A 137 -16.58 6.22 -7.35
C ALA A 137 -15.47 6.13 -8.41
N THR A 138 -14.62 7.16 -8.53
CA THR A 138 -13.61 7.23 -9.59
C THR A 138 -12.23 6.68 -9.19
N CYS A 139 -11.92 6.56 -7.89
CA CYS A 139 -10.61 6.12 -7.41
C CYS A 139 -10.70 4.85 -6.54
N HIS A 140 -11.48 4.88 -5.45
CA HIS A 140 -11.55 3.77 -4.51
C HIS A 140 -12.15 2.52 -5.14
N VAL A 141 -13.35 2.64 -5.71
CA VAL A 141 -14.07 1.51 -6.31
C VAL A 141 -13.27 0.83 -7.41
N PRO A 142 -12.69 1.54 -8.41
CA PRO A 142 -11.88 0.91 -9.44
C PRO A 142 -10.63 0.22 -8.88
N TYR A 143 -9.96 0.84 -7.89
CA TYR A 143 -8.76 0.25 -7.28
C TYR A 143 -9.08 -1.08 -6.58
N TRP A 144 -10.10 -1.07 -5.73
CA TRP A 144 -10.54 -2.28 -5.02
C TRP A 144 -11.03 -3.38 -5.97
N ALA A 145 -11.74 -3.00 -7.04
CA ALA A 145 -12.15 -3.94 -8.07
C ALA A 145 -10.95 -4.60 -8.77
N ALA A 146 -9.91 -3.82 -9.11
CA ALA A 146 -8.71 -4.33 -9.77
C ALA A 146 -7.92 -5.28 -8.86
N VAL A 147 -7.69 -4.91 -7.58
CA VAL A 147 -6.99 -5.79 -6.62
C VAL A 147 -7.80 -7.06 -6.38
N THR A 148 -9.12 -6.96 -6.19
CA THR A 148 -10.00 -8.11 -6.03
C THR A 148 -9.90 -9.05 -7.23
N ALA A 149 -10.02 -8.53 -8.44
CA ALA A 149 -9.96 -9.34 -9.66
C ALA A 149 -8.60 -10.05 -9.81
N ALA A 150 -7.49 -9.38 -9.50
CA ALA A 150 -6.16 -9.96 -9.54
C ALA A 150 -6.01 -11.13 -8.54
N ILE A 151 -6.46 -10.92 -7.29
CA ILE A 151 -6.40 -11.94 -6.23
C ILE A 151 -7.28 -13.15 -6.56
N GLU A 152 -8.53 -12.91 -7.01
CA GLU A 152 -9.43 -14.00 -7.40
C GLU A 152 -8.87 -14.80 -8.59
N ALA A 153 -8.32 -14.12 -9.60
CA ALA A 153 -7.72 -14.78 -10.75
C ALA A 153 -6.49 -15.61 -10.38
N ALA A 154 -5.63 -15.12 -9.49
CA ALA A 154 -4.47 -15.86 -9.01
C ALA A 154 -4.88 -17.09 -8.19
N HIS A 155 -5.79 -16.91 -7.23
CA HIS A 155 -6.29 -17.99 -6.38
C HIS A 155 -7.02 -19.06 -7.18
N SER A 156 -7.94 -18.68 -8.09
CA SER A 156 -8.66 -19.65 -8.94
C SER A 156 -7.74 -20.48 -9.82
N ARG A 157 -6.60 -19.91 -10.24
CA ARG A 157 -5.64 -20.55 -11.12
C ARG A 157 -4.71 -21.52 -10.39
N LYS A 158 -4.32 -21.18 -9.15
CA LYS A 158 -3.25 -21.86 -8.42
C LYS A 158 -3.70 -22.55 -7.12
N GLY A 159 -4.95 -22.34 -6.67
CA GLY A 159 -5.43 -22.84 -5.38
C GLY A 159 -4.86 -22.09 -4.16
N ILE A 160 -3.94 -21.18 -4.40
CA ILE A 160 -3.28 -20.32 -3.41
C ILE A 160 -3.08 -18.93 -4.00
N VAL A 161 -3.07 -17.90 -3.17
CA VAL A 161 -2.60 -16.56 -3.52
C VAL A 161 -1.75 -15.99 -2.40
N ALA A 162 -0.62 -15.36 -2.78
CA ALA A 162 0.20 -14.54 -1.92
C ALA A 162 0.10 -13.07 -2.38
N HIS A 163 -0.63 -12.27 -1.62
CA HIS A 163 -0.82 -10.86 -1.84
C HIS A 163 0.17 -10.06 -0.99
N ILE A 164 0.98 -9.22 -1.65
CA ILE A 164 1.93 -8.32 -1.03
C ILE A 164 1.42 -6.89 -1.18
N ASN A 165 1.02 -6.28 -0.07
CA ASN A 165 0.60 -4.89 -0.02
C ASN A 165 1.84 -4.02 0.21
N CYS A 166 2.29 -3.33 -0.86
CA CYS A 166 3.60 -2.67 -0.93
C CYS A 166 3.52 -1.23 -0.45
N HIS A 167 4.32 -0.89 0.56
CA HIS A 167 4.37 0.42 1.20
C HIS A 167 5.79 0.89 1.49
N SER A 168 5.91 2.14 1.87
CA SER A 168 7.10 2.68 2.49
C SER A 168 6.80 3.53 3.73
N MET A 169 7.71 3.51 4.67
CA MET A 169 7.62 4.25 5.92
C MET A 169 8.79 5.24 6.06
N PRO A 170 8.63 6.35 6.82
CA PRO A 170 9.73 7.25 7.10
C PRO A 170 10.83 6.56 7.92
N ALA A 171 12.04 7.12 7.89
CA ALA A 171 13.19 6.59 8.64
C ALA A 171 12.98 6.65 10.16
N VAL A 172 12.22 7.63 10.62
CA VAL A 172 11.91 7.85 12.04
C VAL A 172 10.44 8.18 12.24
N ALA A 173 9.93 7.88 13.41
CA ALA A 173 8.55 8.20 13.81
C ALA A 173 8.27 9.71 13.76
N GLY A 174 7.26 10.11 13.00
CA GLY A 174 6.74 11.48 12.91
C GLY A 174 5.59 11.76 13.88
N ALA A 175 5.00 12.97 13.78
CA ALA A 175 3.93 13.42 14.68
C ALA A 175 2.60 12.64 14.58
N LEU A 176 2.40 11.88 13.50
CA LEU A 176 1.24 11.00 13.30
C LEU A 176 1.53 9.53 13.67
N SER A 177 2.71 9.24 14.21
CA SER A 177 3.10 7.89 14.63
C SER A 177 2.47 7.53 15.99
N TRP A 178 2.28 6.23 16.20
CA TRP A 178 1.83 5.65 17.47
C TRP A 178 2.95 5.50 18.50
N VAL A 179 4.21 5.55 18.03
CA VAL A 179 5.40 5.48 18.87
C VAL A 179 5.99 6.89 19.06
N LYS A 180 6.88 7.03 20.03
CA LYS A 180 7.52 8.31 20.35
C LYS A 180 8.18 8.93 19.10
N VAL A 181 7.91 10.21 18.86
CA VAL A 181 8.52 10.99 17.78
C VAL A 181 10.06 10.88 17.83
N GLY A 182 10.68 10.65 16.68
CA GLY A 182 12.10 10.46 16.55
C GLY A 182 12.60 9.03 16.79
N THR A 183 11.72 8.07 17.15
CA THR A 183 12.12 6.65 17.25
C THR A 183 12.52 6.14 15.87
N PRO A 184 13.73 5.56 15.71
CA PRO A 184 14.15 4.96 14.45
C PRO A 184 13.30 3.74 14.11
N PHE A 185 12.95 3.59 12.84
CA PHE A 185 12.28 2.40 12.33
C PHE A 185 13.27 1.40 11.73
N PRO A 186 12.97 0.08 11.77
CA PRO A 186 13.76 -0.93 11.09
C PRO A 186 13.78 -0.68 9.57
N ASP A 187 14.58 -1.46 8.85
CA ASP A 187 14.66 -1.35 7.39
C ASP A 187 13.39 -1.86 6.73
N ILE A 188 12.82 -2.94 7.26
CA ILE A 188 11.57 -3.56 6.78
C ILE A 188 10.64 -3.79 7.97
N VAL A 189 9.33 -3.56 7.77
CA VAL A 189 8.29 -4.06 8.65
C VAL A 189 7.33 -4.95 7.86
N LEU A 190 7.10 -6.16 8.37
CA LEU A 190 6.13 -7.11 7.85
C LEU A 190 4.87 -7.06 8.71
N GLY A 191 3.73 -6.75 8.11
CA GLY A 191 2.45 -6.64 8.78
C GLY A 191 1.48 -7.74 8.34
N ASP A 192 1.32 -8.79 9.16
CA ASP A 192 0.41 -9.92 8.93
C ASP A 192 -0.77 -9.95 9.94
N ARG A 193 -0.99 -8.82 10.63
CA ARG A 193 -2.04 -8.64 11.63
C ARG A 193 -2.00 -9.72 12.72
N ASP A 194 -0.81 -9.91 13.29
CA ASP A 194 -0.54 -10.89 14.33
C ASP A 194 -0.86 -12.33 13.85
N GLY A 195 -0.46 -12.68 12.62
CA GLY A 195 -0.64 -14.00 12.00
C GLY A 195 -2.07 -14.26 11.49
N SER A 196 -2.97 -13.27 11.52
CA SER A 196 -4.36 -13.48 11.12
C SER A 196 -4.60 -13.40 9.61
N THR A 197 -3.68 -12.82 8.85
CA THR A 197 -3.85 -12.58 7.41
C THR A 197 -2.85 -13.31 6.52
N CYS A 198 -1.81 -13.90 7.11
CA CYS A 198 -0.80 -14.67 6.40
C CYS A 198 -0.42 -15.92 7.21
N ALA A 199 -0.03 -17.00 6.54
CA ALA A 199 0.48 -18.20 7.21
C ALA A 199 1.85 -17.90 7.83
N PRO A 200 2.16 -18.44 9.03
CA PRO A 200 3.44 -18.20 9.71
C PRO A 200 4.66 -18.52 8.84
N ASP A 201 4.62 -19.62 8.09
CA ASP A 201 5.73 -20.05 7.23
C ASP A 201 6.04 -19.04 6.14
N MET A 202 5.03 -18.39 5.57
CA MET A 202 5.20 -17.35 4.55
C MET A 202 5.76 -16.06 5.17
N THR A 203 5.26 -15.67 6.35
CA THR A 203 5.81 -14.52 7.09
C THR A 203 7.26 -14.77 7.47
N GLN A 204 7.59 -15.97 7.94
CA GLN A 204 8.94 -16.36 8.30
C GLN A 204 9.87 -16.40 7.08
N LEU A 205 9.41 -16.94 5.94
CA LEU A 205 10.16 -16.91 4.69
C LEU A 205 10.59 -15.49 4.31
N LEU A 206 9.64 -14.55 4.34
CA LEU A 206 9.94 -13.16 4.02
C LEU A 206 10.90 -12.52 5.03
N ASN A 207 10.71 -12.76 6.32
CA ASN A 207 11.61 -12.30 7.37
C ASN A 207 13.04 -12.79 7.12
N ASP A 208 13.22 -14.08 6.87
CA ASP A 208 14.53 -14.68 6.66
C ASP A 208 15.15 -14.23 5.35
N ALA A 209 14.33 -14.07 4.30
CA ALA A 209 14.78 -13.59 3.01
C ALA A 209 15.35 -12.16 3.11
N PHE A 210 14.67 -11.23 3.79
CA PHE A 210 15.16 -9.86 3.99
C PHE A 210 16.39 -9.83 4.91
N ARG A 211 16.40 -10.62 5.98
CA ARG A 211 17.56 -10.71 6.90
C ARG A 211 18.82 -11.27 6.22
N ALA A 212 18.64 -12.21 5.30
CA ALA A 212 19.75 -12.78 4.52
C ALA A 212 20.41 -11.73 3.61
N GLU A 213 19.66 -10.69 3.21
CA GLU A 213 20.16 -9.53 2.46
C GLU A 213 20.76 -8.42 3.39
N GLY A 214 20.90 -8.70 4.69
CA GLY A 214 21.48 -7.79 5.67
C GLY A 214 20.54 -6.71 6.20
N LEU A 215 19.22 -6.80 5.92
CA LEU A 215 18.23 -5.82 6.36
C LEU A 215 17.68 -6.17 7.75
N SER A 216 17.44 -5.16 8.57
CA SER A 216 16.73 -5.32 9.84
C SER A 216 15.23 -5.45 9.59
N VAL A 217 14.59 -6.46 10.20
CA VAL A 217 13.16 -6.75 10.01
C VAL A 217 12.45 -6.77 11.35
N ALA A 218 11.30 -6.09 11.43
CA ALA A 218 10.32 -6.27 12.49
C ALA A 218 9.02 -6.85 11.93
N ILE A 219 8.28 -7.58 12.77
CA ILE A 219 6.98 -8.16 12.41
C ILE A 219 5.91 -7.49 13.28
N ASN A 220 4.89 -6.89 12.64
CA ASN A 220 3.78 -6.20 13.30
C ASN A 220 4.15 -5.02 14.21
N ASP A 221 5.37 -4.51 14.14
CA ASP A 221 5.84 -3.40 14.97
C ASP A 221 6.60 -2.37 14.12
N PRO A 222 6.10 -1.12 13.99
CA PRO A 222 4.83 -0.60 14.53
C PRO A 222 3.61 -0.83 13.63
N TYR A 223 3.79 -1.37 12.42
CA TYR A 223 2.72 -1.49 11.42
C TYR A 223 2.28 -2.95 11.28
N LYS A 224 0.99 -3.21 11.61
CA LYS A 224 0.41 -4.57 11.57
C LYS A 224 -0.28 -4.90 10.24
N GLY A 225 -0.36 -3.95 9.32
CA GLY A 225 -1.21 -4.04 8.15
C GLY A 225 -2.60 -3.45 8.36
N VAL A 226 -3.17 -2.89 7.29
CA VAL A 226 -4.44 -2.15 7.33
C VAL A 226 -5.52 -2.86 6.52
N GLU A 227 -6.34 -2.12 5.78
CA GLU A 227 -7.61 -2.64 5.30
C GLU A 227 -7.47 -3.67 4.18
N LEU A 228 -6.54 -3.46 3.22
CA LEU A 228 -6.33 -4.41 2.13
C LEU A 228 -5.88 -5.78 2.65
N VAL A 229 -4.89 -5.83 3.54
CA VAL A 229 -4.45 -7.12 4.10
C VAL A 229 -5.52 -7.77 4.96
N LYS A 230 -6.30 -6.98 5.72
CA LYS A 230 -7.43 -7.47 6.51
C LYS A 230 -8.52 -8.09 5.63
N ARG A 231 -8.81 -7.45 4.50
CA ARG A 231 -9.87 -7.88 3.57
C ARG A 231 -9.51 -9.16 2.84
N PHE A 232 -8.27 -9.25 2.35
CA PHE A 232 -7.85 -10.33 1.46
C PHE A 232 -7.15 -11.48 2.16
N GLY A 233 -6.61 -11.28 3.37
CA GLY A 233 -5.96 -12.33 4.13
C GLY A 233 -6.95 -13.28 4.79
N LYS A 234 -6.96 -14.53 4.31
CA LYS A 234 -7.73 -15.66 4.83
C LYS A 234 -6.88 -16.93 4.70
N PRO A 235 -5.86 -17.10 5.55
CA PRO A 235 -4.88 -18.17 5.39
C PRO A 235 -5.49 -19.57 5.39
N ARG A 236 -6.63 -19.78 6.06
CA ARG A 236 -7.37 -21.05 6.02
C ARG A 236 -8.00 -21.38 4.66
N GLU A 237 -8.14 -20.36 3.78
CA GLU A 237 -8.61 -20.48 2.41
C GLU A 237 -7.45 -20.41 1.42
N ASN A 238 -6.20 -20.58 1.86
CA ASN A 238 -4.98 -20.39 1.06
C ASN A 238 -4.88 -18.98 0.43
N ARG A 239 -5.45 -17.97 1.10
CA ARG A 239 -5.39 -16.57 0.72
C ARG A 239 -4.52 -15.84 1.74
N HIS A 240 -3.27 -15.64 1.37
CA HIS A 240 -2.29 -14.97 2.22
C HIS A 240 -2.16 -13.53 1.80
N SER A 241 -2.14 -12.63 2.78
CA SER A 241 -1.96 -11.20 2.53
C SER A 241 -1.09 -10.61 3.62
N ILE A 242 -0.02 -9.93 3.21
CA ILE A 242 0.97 -9.32 4.10
C ILE A 242 1.36 -7.93 3.62
N GLN A 243 1.43 -6.96 4.51
CA GLN A 243 1.93 -5.62 4.23
C GLN A 243 3.45 -5.62 4.38
N VAL A 244 4.15 -5.02 3.42
CA VAL A 244 5.59 -4.80 3.45
C VAL A 244 5.87 -3.32 3.46
N GLU A 245 6.42 -2.82 4.56
CA GLU A 245 6.86 -1.43 4.72
C GLU A 245 8.36 -1.33 4.53
N ILE A 246 8.79 -0.57 3.54
CA ILE A 246 10.20 -0.31 3.25
C ILE A 246 10.59 1.03 3.86
N ASN A 247 11.65 1.06 4.66
CA ASN A 247 12.18 2.31 5.19
C ASN A 247 12.74 3.18 4.04
N ARG A 248 12.21 4.39 3.91
CA ARG A 248 12.55 5.32 2.80
C ARG A 248 14.04 5.66 2.73
N LYS A 249 14.76 5.66 3.87
CA LYS A 249 16.22 5.90 3.89
C LYS A 249 17.01 4.95 3.00
N LEU A 250 16.46 3.74 2.72
CA LEU A 250 17.13 2.70 1.93
C LEU A 250 17.23 3.08 0.45
N TYR A 251 16.29 3.88 -0.06
CA TYR A 251 16.19 4.11 -1.49
C TYR A 251 16.04 5.58 -1.92
N MET A 252 15.79 6.50 -0.96
CA MET A 252 15.60 7.92 -1.28
C MET A 252 16.17 8.86 -0.20
N ASN A 253 16.32 10.11 -0.58
CA ASN A 253 16.42 11.23 0.35
C ASN A 253 15.01 11.71 0.70
N GLU A 254 14.58 11.57 1.93
CA GLU A 254 13.22 11.92 2.35
C GLU A 254 12.91 13.43 2.24
N ALA A 255 13.92 14.30 2.31
CA ALA A 255 13.73 15.75 2.22
C ALA A 255 13.51 16.20 0.76
N THR A 256 14.29 15.67 -0.19
CA THR A 256 14.19 16.01 -1.62
C THR A 256 13.29 15.07 -2.40
N ARG A 257 13.00 13.89 -1.86
CA ARG A 257 12.29 12.76 -2.49
C ARG A 257 13.01 12.18 -3.71
N GLU A 258 14.28 12.50 -3.88
CA GLU A 258 15.11 11.95 -4.94
C GLU A 258 15.67 10.57 -4.56
N ARG A 259 15.76 9.69 -5.54
CA ARG A 259 16.41 8.38 -5.40
C ARG A 259 17.85 8.54 -4.96
N ASN A 260 18.25 7.76 -3.97
CA ASN A 260 19.65 7.72 -3.54
C ASN A 260 20.46 6.66 -4.30
N ALA A 261 21.76 6.58 -4.04
CA ALA A 261 22.68 5.64 -4.71
C ALA A 261 22.29 4.16 -4.50
N ASN A 262 21.57 3.84 -3.42
CA ASN A 262 21.20 2.46 -3.08
C ASN A 262 19.89 2.00 -3.74
N TYR A 263 19.19 2.88 -4.48
CA TYR A 263 17.89 2.57 -5.08
C TYR A 263 17.90 1.27 -5.90
N ARG A 264 18.88 1.14 -6.81
CA ARG A 264 19.01 -0.04 -7.68
C ARG A 264 19.37 -1.31 -6.90
N ALA A 265 20.20 -1.19 -5.88
CA ALA A 265 20.59 -2.32 -5.04
C ALA A 265 19.36 -2.83 -4.25
N LEU A 266 18.59 -1.93 -3.64
CA LEU A 266 17.34 -2.32 -2.96
C LEU A 266 16.35 -2.98 -3.92
N LYS A 267 16.16 -2.44 -5.13
CA LYS A 267 15.27 -3.04 -6.13
C LYS A 267 15.71 -4.47 -6.48
N ALA A 268 17.00 -4.72 -6.64
CA ALA A 268 17.53 -6.07 -6.85
C ALA A 268 17.31 -6.99 -5.64
N THR A 269 17.49 -6.49 -4.42
CA THR A 269 17.16 -7.22 -3.20
C THR A 269 15.68 -7.62 -3.15
N LEU A 270 14.77 -6.68 -3.43
CA LEU A 270 13.34 -6.96 -3.48
C LEU A 270 13.00 -8.03 -4.53
N GLU A 271 13.64 -7.97 -5.70
CA GLU A 271 13.47 -8.99 -6.74
C GLU A 271 13.88 -10.39 -6.24
N GLN A 272 15.01 -10.52 -5.53
CA GLN A 272 15.43 -11.82 -4.97
C GLN A 272 14.44 -12.32 -3.90
N VAL A 273 13.93 -11.45 -3.04
CA VAL A 273 12.93 -11.81 -2.02
C VAL A 273 11.64 -12.31 -2.68
N ILE A 274 11.14 -11.60 -3.70
CA ILE A 274 9.91 -11.99 -4.40
C ILE A 274 10.11 -13.29 -5.20
N LYS A 275 11.29 -13.53 -5.78
CA LYS A 275 11.62 -14.84 -6.41
C LYS A 275 11.52 -16.00 -5.41
N LYS A 276 12.04 -15.83 -4.19
CA LYS A 276 11.90 -16.86 -3.14
C LYS A 276 10.44 -17.14 -2.80
N LEU A 277 9.62 -16.09 -2.72
CA LEU A 277 8.19 -16.23 -2.47
C LEU A 277 7.46 -16.89 -3.65
N THR A 278 7.85 -16.62 -4.90
CA THR A 278 7.30 -17.31 -6.08
C THR A 278 7.55 -18.82 -5.98
N VAL A 279 8.80 -19.22 -5.72
CA VAL A 279 9.16 -20.64 -5.55
C VAL A 279 8.38 -21.28 -4.40
N PHE A 280 8.22 -20.60 -3.27
CA PHE A 280 7.44 -21.09 -2.14
C PHE A 280 5.98 -21.35 -2.52
N THR A 281 5.34 -20.43 -3.25
CA THR A 281 3.94 -20.61 -3.67
C THR A 281 3.77 -21.67 -4.77
N GLU A 282 4.80 -21.94 -5.58
CA GLU A 282 4.79 -23.00 -6.58
C GLU A 282 4.95 -24.40 -5.97
N SER A 283 5.65 -24.51 -4.85
CA SER A 283 5.79 -25.77 -4.10
C SER A 283 4.58 -26.09 -3.23
N PHE A 284 3.58 -25.22 -3.20
CA PHE A 284 2.36 -25.43 -2.42
C PHE A 284 1.51 -26.50 -3.09
N GLU A 285 1.55 -27.73 -2.54
CA GLU A 285 0.61 -28.80 -2.87
C GLU A 285 -0.68 -28.48 -2.13
N GLY A 286 -1.73 -28.07 -2.86
CA GLY A 286 -3.03 -27.82 -2.25
C GLY A 286 -3.46 -29.03 -1.43
N THR A 287 -3.71 -28.82 -0.15
CA THR A 287 -4.37 -29.83 0.68
C THR A 287 -5.76 -30.04 0.08
N GLY A 288 -5.88 -31.15 -0.69
CA GLY A 288 -7.12 -31.61 -1.28
C GLY A 288 -8.22 -31.87 -0.25
#